data_0ba40a90688e886de5b0c9a1a790f859
#
_entry.id   0ba40a90688e886de5b0c9a1a790f859
#
_cell.length_a   1.000
_cell.length_b   1.000
_cell.length_c   1.000
_cell.angle_alpha   90.00
_cell.angle_beta   90.00
_cell.angle_gamma   90.00
#
_symmetry.space_group_name_H-M   'P 1'
#
loop_
_entity.id
_entity.type
_entity.pdbx_description
1 polymer ?
#
loop_
_entity_poly.entity_id
_entity_poly.type
_entity_poly.pdbx_seq_one_letter_code
_entity_poly.pdbx_strand_id
1 'polypeptide(L)'
;PKQEKMLRHVVMFGFKPEVSAQQIKEVEDAFCALPSQIDLIKGYEWGTDCSPEGLQQGLTHCFFLTFHSDADRDAYLVHPAHKAFGKVLGDKASAVTVVDYWTK
;
A
#
# COMPACT_ATOMS: atom_id res chain seq x y z
N PRO A 1 -31.22 6.18 0.84
CA PRO A 1 -30.47 5.03 0.34
C PRO A 1 -29.35 4.64 1.29
N LYS A 2 -29.17 3.37 1.38
CA LYS A 2 -28.17 2.80 2.26
C LYS A 2 -26.79 2.92 1.63
N GLN A 3 -25.85 3.49 2.35
CA GLN A 3 -24.47 3.56 1.87
C GLN A 3 -23.80 2.20 2.03
N GLU A 4 -23.13 1.79 0.98
CA GLU A 4 -22.33 0.58 1.00
C GLU A 4 -21.04 0.83 1.76
N LYS A 5 -20.72 -0.06 2.69
CA LYS A 5 -19.45 0.04 3.43
C LYS A 5 -18.33 -0.57 2.61
N MET A 6 -17.16 0.04 2.70
CA MET A 6 -15.97 -0.38 1.96
C MET A 6 -14.86 -0.76 2.93
N LEU A 7 -14.03 -1.71 2.53
CA LEU A 7 -12.85 -2.10 3.29
C LEU A 7 -11.65 -1.31 2.78
N ARG A 8 -11.03 -0.56 3.69
CA ARG A 8 -9.80 0.17 3.38
C ARG A 8 -8.59 -0.63 3.84
N HIS A 9 -7.58 -0.67 3.01
CA HIS A 9 -6.31 -1.35 3.28
C HIS A 9 -5.23 -0.30 3.15
N VAL A 10 -4.68 0.14 4.28
CA VAL A 10 -3.72 1.25 4.33
C VAL A 10 -2.34 0.68 4.60
N VAL A 11 -1.41 0.89 3.68
CA VAL A 11 -0.06 0.34 3.74
C VAL A 11 0.92 1.50 3.80
N MET A 12 1.79 1.52 4.81
CA MET A 12 2.78 2.57 4.97
C MET A 12 4.18 1.96 5.06
N PHE A 13 5.12 2.61 4.36
CA PHE A 13 6.51 2.17 4.36
C PHE A 13 7.45 3.27 4.82
N GLY A 14 8.51 2.86 5.53
CA GLY A 14 9.74 3.63 5.62
C GLY A 14 10.83 2.85 4.90
N PHE A 15 11.85 3.55 4.40
CA PHE A 15 12.95 2.91 3.67
C PHE A 15 14.25 3.05 4.44
N LYS A 16 15.13 2.05 4.28
CA LYS A 16 16.45 2.06 4.91
C LYS A 16 17.30 3.19 4.31
N PRO A 17 18.21 3.79 5.10
CA PRO A 17 18.99 4.94 4.63
C PRO A 17 19.83 4.66 3.39
N GLU A 18 20.28 3.42 3.20
CA GLU A 18 21.13 3.05 2.07
C GLU A 18 20.34 2.84 0.78
N VAL A 19 19.01 2.82 0.82
CA VAL A 19 18.19 2.63 -0.37
C VAL A 19 18.18 3.91 -1.18
N SER A 20 18.54 3.81 -2.48
CA SER A 20 18.65 4.97 -3.35
C SER A 20 17.29 5.49 -3.79
N ALA A 21 17.27 6.75 -4.26
CA ALA A 21 16.05 7.34 -4.81
C ALA A 21 15.51 6.53 -6.00
N GLN A 22 16.40 5.97 -6.82
CA GLN A 22 15.98 5.13 -7.95
C GLN A 22 15.32 3.84 -7.48
N GLN A 23 15.87 3.22 -6.44
CA GLN A 23 15.27 2.00 -5.87
C GLN A 23 13.91 2.28 -5.26
N ILE A 24 13.75 3.42 -4.59
CA ILE A 24 12.45 3.83 -4.03
C ILE A 24 11.45 4.03 -5.16
N LYS A 25 11.86 4.68 -6.26
CA LYS A 25 10.98 4.89 -7.40
C LYS A 25 10.54 3.57 -8.01
N GLU A 26 11.41 2.58 -8.06
CA GLU A 26 11.04 1.25 -8.56
C GLU A 26 9.97 0.61 -7.69
N VAL A 27 10.04 0.76 -6.37
CA VAL A 27 9.02 0.27 -5.47
C VAL A 27 7.70 1.02 -5.67
N GLU A 28 7.77 2.35 -5.78
CA GLU A 28 6.58 3.19 -6.04
C GLU A 28 5.88 2.77 -7.33
N ASP A 29 6.65 2.62 -8.41
CA ASP A 29 6.11 2.25 -9.71
C ASP A 29 5.49 0.84 -9.67
N ALA A 30 6.14 -0.09 -8.99
CA ALA A 30 5.64 -1.45 -8.86
C ALA A 30 4.32 -1.50 -8.08
N PHE A 31 4.19 -0.71 -7.01
CA PHE A 31 2.93 -0.65 -6.26
C PHE A 31 1.84 0.00 -7.10
N CYS A 32 2.17 1.09 -7.80
CA CYS A 32 1.21 1.81 -8.63
C CYS A 32 0.71 0.98 -9.82
N ALA A 33 1.43 -0.06 -10.19
CA ALA A 33 1.00 -0.97 -11.26
C ALA A 33 -0.05 -1.98 -10.78
N LEU A 34 -0.17 -2.22 -9.46
CA LEU A 34 -1.06 -3.25 -8.93
C LEU A 34 -2.53 -3.06 -9.30
N PRO A 35 -3.09 -1.82 -9.26
CA PRO A 35 -4.51 -1.66 -9.62
C PRO A 35 -4.85 -2.10 -11.03
N SER A 36 -3.91 -2.00 -11.98
CA SER A 36 -4.14 -2.46 -13.35
C SER A 36 -3.94 -3.97 -13.50
N GLN A 37 -3.26 -4.60 -12.55
CA GLN A 37 -2.97 -6.03 -12.57
C GLN A 37 -3.95 -6.86 -11.75
N ILE A 38 -4.63 -6.23 -10.79
CA ILE A 38 -5.52 -6.90 -9.85
C ILE A 38 -6.85 -6.14 -9.83
N ASP A 39 -7.86 -6.67 -10.51
CA ASP A 39 -9.15 -6.00 -10.63
C ASP A 39 -9.98 -6.02 -9.36
N LEU A 40 -9.53 -6.73 -8.33
CA LEU A 40 -10.16 -6.70 -7.00
C LEU A 40 -10.00 -5.35 -6.31
N ILE A 41 -9.00 -4.57 -6.69
CA ILE A 41 -8.75 -3.24 -6.13
C ILE A 41 -9.76 -2.26 -6.74
N LYS A 42 -10.66 -1.73 -5.90
CA LYS A 42 -11.76 -0.87 -6.36
C LYS A 42 -11.47 0.61 -6.19
N GLY A 43 -10.46 0.96 -5.44
CA GLY A 43 -10.00 2.33 -5.29
C GLY A 43 -8.54 2.34 -4.90
N TYR A 44 -7.82 3.36 -5.34
CA TYR A 44 -6.40 3.44 -5.08
C TYR A 44 -5.94 4.89 -5.13
N GLU A 45 -5.16 5.25 -4.12
CA GLU A 45 -4.40 6.50 -4.12
C GLU A 45 -3.15 6.29 -3.27
N TRP A 46 -2.16 7.15 -3.44
CA TRP A 46 -0.94 7.06 -2.66
C TRP A 46 -0.28 8.42 -2.55
N GLY A 47 0.63 8.54 -1.62
CA GLY A 47 1.40 9.76 -1.46
C GLY A 47 2.56 9.58 -0.51
N THR A 48 3.33 10.64 -0.37
CA THR A 48 4.45 10.68 0.56
C THR A 48 4.11 11.61 1.72
N ASP A 49 4.77 11.36 2.87
CA ASP A 49 4.49 12.10 4.08
C ASP A 49 4.79 13.60 3.92
N CYS A 50 3.87 14.42 4.41
CA CYS A 50 4.07 15.87 4.47
C CYS A 50 3.57 16.44 5.81
N SER A 51 3.42 15.59 6.84
CA SER A 51 2.91 16.05 8.12
C SER A 51 3.96 16.88 8.87
N PRO A 52 3.58 18.06 9.38
CA PRO A 52 4.51 18.88 10.14
C PRO A 52 4.65 18.47 11.62
N GLU A 53 3.88 17.46 12.06
CA GLU A 53 3.83 17.11 13.48
C GLU A 53 5.04 16.31 13.95
N GLY A 54 5.79 15.67 13.03
CA GLY A 54 6.95 14.86 13.41
C GLY A 54 6.58 13.55 14.06
N LEU A 55 5.38 13.00 13.77
CA LEU A 55 4.87 11.80 14.41
C LEU A 55 4.84 10.59 13.45
N GLN A 56 5.44 10.72 12.27
CA GLN A 56 5.39 9.69 11.24
C GLN A 56 6.28 8.48 11.52
N GLN A 57 7.18 8.58 12.48
CA GLN A 57 7.98 7.45 12.99
C GLN A 57 8.76 6.73 11.87
N GLY A 58 9.34 7.50 10.95
CA GLY A 58 10.13 6.95 9.86
C GLY A 58 9.33 6.49 8.66
N LEU A 59 8.00 6.57 8.71
CA LEU A 59 7.15 6.21 7.57
C LEU A 59 7.08 7.38 6.61
N THR A 60 7.37 7.12 5.34
CA THR A 60 7.45 8.15 4.31
C THR A 60 6.43 7.97 3.20
N HIS A 61 5.88 6.77 3.05
CA HIS A 61 4.99 6.42 1.94
C HIS A 61 3.70 5.84 2.50
N CYS A 62 2.59 6.21 1.89
CA CYS A 62 1.28 5.67 2.24
C CYS A 62 0.54 5.28 0.96
N PHE A 63 0.11 4.03 0.90
CA PHE A 63 -0.68 3.48 -0.21
C PHE A 63 -2.04 3.10 0.35
N PHE A 64 -3.09 3.63 -0.25
CA PHE A 64 -4.45 3.53 0.26
C PHE A 64 -5.31 2.80 -0.77
N LEU A 65 -5.73 1.59 -0.41
CA LEU A 65 -6.48 0.72 -1.31
C LEU A 65 -7.89 0.49 -0.76
N THR A 66 -8.84 0.28 -1.66
CA THR A 66 -10.22 -0.01 -1.31
C THR A 66 -10.64 -1.33 -1.94
N PHE A 67 -11.30 -2.17 -1.13
CA PHE A 67 -11.88 -3.44 -1.56
C PHE A 67 -13.36 -3.48 -1.19
N HIS A 68 -14.15 -4.28 -1.93
CA HIS A 68 -15.56 -4.45 -1.63
C HIS A 68 -15.80 -5.43 -0.46
N SER A 69 -14.86 -6.35 -0.23
CA SER A 69 -15.03 -7.38 0.80
C SER A 69 -13.68 -7.82 1.36
N ASP A 70 -13.73 -8.47 2.51
CA ASP A 70 -12.53 -9.08 3.09
C ASP A 70 -12.05 -10.27 2.26
N ALA A 71 -12.97 -10.99 1.60
CA ALA A 71 -12.58 -12.06 0.69
C ALA A 71 -11.75 -11.52 -0.48
N ASP A 72 -12.13 -10.37 -1.03
CA ASP A 72 -11.37 -9.74 -2.11
C ASP A 72 -9.99 -9.29 -1.62
N ARG A 73 -9.92 -8.70 -0.42
CA ARG A 73 -8.63 -8.30 0.16
C ARG A 73 -7.75 -9.53 0.38
N ASP A 74 -8.31 -10.62 0.87
CA ASP A 74 -7.55 -11.84 1.10
C ASP A 74 -7.03 -12.44 -0.20
N ALA A 75 -7.85 -12.42 -1.27
CA ALA A 75 -7.43 -12.88 -2.59
C ALA A 75 -6.32 -11.98 -3.16
N TYR A 76 -6.38 -10.67 -2.90
CA TYR A 76 -5.32 -9.74 -3.27
C TYR A 76 -3.99 -10.12 -2.61
N LEU A 77 -4.01 -10.45 -1.33
CA LEU A 77 -2.78 -10.74 -0.58
C LEU A 77 -2.03 -11.96 -1.14
N VAL A 78 -2.73 -12.92 -1.72
CA VAL A 78 -2.12 -14.13 -2.30
C VAL A 78 -2.00 -14.07 -3.82
N HIS A 79 -2.41 -12.96 -4.43
CA HIS A 79 -2.37 -12.80 -5.88
C HIS A 79 -0.92 -12.80 -6.37
N PRO A 80 -0.62 -13.43 -7.52
CA PRO A 80 0.75 -13.47 -8.04
C PRO A 80 1.38 -12.09 -8.24
N ALA A 81 0.60 -11.09 -8.66
CA ALA A 81 1.10 -9.73 -8.84
C ALA A 81 1.52 -9.10 -7.51
N HIS A 82 0.76 -9.37 -6.43
CA HIS A 82 1.12 -8.88 -5.10
C HIS A 82 2.42 -9.55 -4.61
N LYS A 83 2.56 -10.85 -4.87
CA LYS A 83 3.79 -11.57 -4.52
C LYS A 83 4.99 -11.03 -5.29
N ALA A 84 4.79 -10.70 -6.57
CA ALA A 84 5.85 -10.11 -7.39
C ALA A 84 6.26 -8.73 -6.85
N PHE A 85 5.29 -7.94 -6.41
CA PHE A 85 5.60 -6.67 -5.73
C PHE A 85 6.46 -6.90 -4.49
N GLY A 86 6.13 -7.91 -3.70
CA GLY A 86 6.90 -8.24 -2.50
C GLY A 86 8.38 -8.51 -2.80
N LYS A 87 8.67 -9.10 -3.95
CA LYS A 87 10.05 -9.31 -4.37
C LYS A 87 10.75 -8.02 -4.77
N VAL A 88 10.04 -7.08 -5.38
CA VAL A 88 10.59 -5.77 -5.70
C VAL A 88 10.92 -5.00 -4.42
N LEU A 89 10.02 -5.03 -3.45
CA LEU A 89 10.27 -4.40 -2.15
C LEU A 89 11.47 -5.05 -1.45
N GLY A 90 11.51 -6.39 -1.44
CA GLY A 90 12.60 -7.14 -0.82
C GLY A 90 12.84 -6.69 0.62
N ASP A 91 14.09 -6.38 0.93
CA ASP A 91 14.51 -5.95 2.26
C ASP A 91 14.76 -4.43 2.34
N LYS A 92 14.23 -3.67 1.39
CA LYS A 92 14.47 -2.22 1.30
C LYS A 92 13.75 -1.42 2.39
N ALA A 93 12.63 -1.95 2.91
CA ALA A 93 11.85 -1.23 3.91
C ALA A 93 12.50 -1.31 5.29
N SER A 94 12.56 -0.17 5.98
CA SER A 94 12.96 -0.12 7.40
C SER A 94 11.77 -0.41 8.31
N ALA A 95 10.56 -0.14 7.82
CA ALA A 95 9.32 -0.37 8.54
C ALA A 95 8.17 -0.56 7.55
N VAL A 96 7.24 -1.43 7.90
CA VAL A 96 6.01 -1.65 7.15
C VAL A 96 4.87 -1.65 8.17
N THR A 97 3.87 -0.83 7.94
CA THR A 97 2.69 -0.76 8.80
C THR A 97 1.45 -0.94 7.93
N VAL A 98 0.58 -1.83 8.34
CA VAL A 98 -0.67 -2.11 7.62
C VAL A 98 -1.83 -1.98 8.59
N VAL A 99 -2.82 -1.17 8.24
CA VAL A 99 -4.04 -1.03 9.02
C VAL A 99 -5.21 -1.17 8.06
N ASP A 100 -6.15 -2.05 8.41
CA ASP A 100 -7.36 -2.23 7.63
C ASP A 100 -8.56 -1.83 8.48
N TYR A 101 -9.58 -1.26 7.84
CA TYR A 101 -10.81 -0.91 8.54
C TYR A 101 -11.98 -0.87 7.55
N TRP A 102 -13.17 -1.13 8.08
CA TRP A 102 -14.40 -0.91 7.34
C TRP A 102 -14.86 0.52 7.55
N THR A 103 -15.33 1.17 6.49
CA THR A 103 -15.92 2.50 6.62
C THR A 103 -17.13 2.43 7.55
N LYS A 104 -17.32 3.45 8.36
CA LYS A 104 -18.38 3.50 9.37
C LYS A 104 -19.67 4.09 8.82
#